data_09698f2cfeab6531362fd7056543a91d
#
_entry.id   09698f2cfeab6531362fd7056543a91d
#
_cell.length_a   1.000
_cell.length_b   1.000
_cell.length_c   1.000
_cell.angle_alpha   90.00
_cell.angle_beta   90.00
_cell.angle_gamma   90.00
#
_symmetry.space_group_name_H-M   'P 1'
#
loop_
_entity.id
_entity.type
_entity.pdbx_description
1 polymer ?
#
loop_
_entity_poly.entity_id
_entity_poly.type
_entity_poly.pdbx_seq_one_letter_code
_entity_poly.pdbx_strand_id
1 'polypeptide(L)'
;MKKFLGSRKTLSITLALALLTLTLAPTVFSQAIAITTNDFVPFAQVNLVPCANGGAGELVLIQGVLHIQQHITINNNRATIKSHFQPQGGEGVGLTTGDKYNPTGVTQEVDTIALTGGATEFTFVNNFRIIGQGPGNNLQVHQLVHVTINANGDVTNTIDNTSVECN
;
A
#
# COMPACT_ATOMS: atom_id res chain seq x y z
N MET A 1 18.90 74.44 -37.10
CA MET A 1 18.24 73.13 -37.34
C MET A 1 19.27 72.04 -37.11
N LYS A 2 19.30 71.37 -35.95
CA LYS A 2 20.13 70.20 -35.62
C LYS A 2 19.26 68.97 -35.67
N LYS A 3 19.53 68.03 -36.54
CA LYS A 3 18.82 66.74 -36.68
C LYS A 3 19.24 65.82 -35.56
N PHE A 4 18.28 65.39 -34.74
CA PHE A 4 18.41 64.25 -33.84
C PHE A 4 18.34 62.94 -34.70
N LEU A 5 19.46 62.30 -34.90
CA LEU A 5 19.58 60.94 -35.38
C LEU A 5 20.39 60.16 -34.39
N GLY A 6 19.73 59.45 -33.51
CA GLY A 6 20.41 58.61 -32.59
C GLY A 6 19.40 57.81 -31.76
N SER A 7 19.50 56.52 -31.78
CA SER A 7 18.87 55.58 -30.85
C SER A 7 17.73 54.68 -31.31
N ARG A 8 17.86 54.07 -32.48
CA ARG A 8 17.04 52.90 -32.80
C ARG A 8 17.77 51.55 -32.65
N LYS A 9 19.13 51.57 -32.59
CA LYS A 9 19.93 50.34 -32.49
C LYS A 9 20.14 49.81 -31.09
N THR A 10 20.13 50.68 -30.09
CA THR A 10 20.33 50.28 -28.66
C THR A 10 19.09 49.64 -28.04
N LEU A 11 17.87 50.00 -28.51
CA LEU A 11 16.64 49.43 -28.00
C LEU A 11 16.41 47.96 -28.44
N SER A 12 16.90 47.62 -29.63
CA SER A 12 16.79 46.24 -30.15
C SER A 12 17.73 45.25 -29.46
N ILE A 13 18.89 45.68 -28.99
CA ILE A 13 19.89 44.82 -28.32
C ILE A 13 19.44 44.52 -26.89
N THR A 14 18.85 45.50 -26.18
CA THR A 14 18.32 45.30 -24.81
C THR A 14 17.10 44.38 -24.79
N LEU A 15 16.23 44.44 -25.80
CA LEU A 15 15.09 43.55 -25.89
C LEU A 15 15.49 42.09 -26.21
N ALA A 16 16.52 41.90 -27.06
CA ALA A 16 17.06 40.57 -27.36
C ALA A 16 17.75 39.92 -26.14
N LEU A 17 18.43 40.70 -25.32
CA LEU A 17 19.07 40.20 -24.10
C LEU A 17 18.03 39.81 -23.01
N ALA A 18 16.95 40.56 -22.91
CA ALA A 18 15.83 40.23 -21.98
C ALA A 18 15.04 38.98 -22.39
N LEU A 19 14.91 38.69 -23.69
CA LEU A 19 14.30 37.45 -24.16
C LEU A 19 15.21 36.23 -23.93
N LEU A 20 16.54 36.39 -23.99
CA LEU A 20 17.47 35.28 -23.80
C LEU A 20 17.56 34.81 -22.34
N THR A 21 17.27 35.66 -21.37
CA THR A 21 17.30 35.31 -19.95
C THR A 21 16.03 34.57 -19.50
N LEU A 22 14.95 34.63 -20.26
CA LEU A 22 13.68 33.95 -19.92
C LEU A 22 13.70 32.43 -20.23
N THR A 23 14.66 31.96 -21.04
CA THR A 23 14.73 30.54 -21.46
C THR A 23 15.59 29.65 -20.57
N LEU A 24 16.24 30.21 -19.55
CA LEU A 24 17.12 29.50 -18.62
C LEU A 24 16.47 29.30 -17.23
N ALA A 25 15.14 29.23 -17.18
CA ALA A 25 14.51 28.78 -15.93
C ALA A 25 14.92 27.31 -15.69
N PRO A 26 15.63 27.00 -14.59
CA PRO A 26 15.96 25.62 -14.28
C PRO A 26 14.65 24.88 -14.09
N THR A 27 14.39 23.89 -14.93
CA THR A 27 13.33 22.92 -14.70
C THR A 27 13.73 22.11 -13.48
N VAL A 28 13.21 22.47 -12.32
CA VAL A 28 13.37 21.68 -11.10
C VAL A 28 12.53 20.43 -11.30
N PHE A 29 13.15 19.36 -11.79
CA PHE A 29 12.55 18.03 -11.78
C PHE A 29 12.53 17.56 -10.32
N SER A 30 11.37 17.56 -9.69
CA SER A 30 11.18 16.87 -8.44
C SER A 30 11.38 15.38 -8.71
N GLN A 31 12.51 14.83 -8.29
CA GLN A 31 12.77 13.40 -8.39
C GLN A 31 11.91 12.66 -7.36
N ALA A 32 11.16 11.67 -7.83
CA ALA A 32 10.50 10.74 -6.93
C ALA A 32 11.55 9.89 -6.21
N ILE A 33 11.38 9.73 -4.91
CA ILE A 33 12.20 8.84 -4.09
C ILE A 33 11.48 7.52 -3.99
N ALA A 34 12.15 6.41 -4.29
CA ALA A 34 11.63 5.06 -4.13
C ALA A 34 12.53 4.25 -3.22
N ILE A 35 11.92 3.59 -2.23
CA ILE A 35 12.59 2.74 -1.26
C ILE A 35 11.89 1.39 -1.26
N THR A 36 12.64 0.30 -1.30
CA THR A 36 12.11 -1.05 -1.16
C THR A 36 12.78 -1.75 0.00
N THR A 37 11.97 -2.38 0.86
CA THR A 37 12.46 -3.22 1.96
C THR A 37 11.92 -4.64 1.81
N ASN A 38 12.64 -5.60 2.37
CA ASN A 38 12.26 -7.01 2.46
C ASN A 38 12.62 -7.51 3.85
N ASP A 39 11.61 -7.89 4.60
CA ASP A 39 11.76 -8.33 5.98
C ASP A 39 11.14 -9.72 6.18
N PHE A 40 11.71 -10.48 7.10
CA PHE A 40 11.21 -11.79 7.51
C PHE A 40 10.96 -11.77 9.00
N VAL A 41 9.69 -11.86 9.40
CA VAL A 41 9.27 -11.71 10.79
C VAL A 41 8.60 -13.00 11.26
N PRO A 42 9.09 -13.67 12.31
CA PRO A 42 8.37 -14.77 12.93
C PRO A 42 7.00 -14.31 13.43
N PHE A 43 5.99 -15.14 13.20
CA PHE A 43 4.66 -14.88 13.72
C PHE A 43 4.04 -16.13 14.35
N ALA A 44 3.17 -15.91 15.32
CA ALA A 44 2.29 -16.92 15.87
C ALA A 44 0.95 -16.27 16.20
N GLN A 45 -0.14 -16.88 15.78
CA GLN A 45 -1.50 -16.39 16.01
C GLN A 45 -2.49 -17.53 16.15
N VAL A 46 -3.57 -17.30 16.88
CA VAL A 46 -4.66 -18.26 17.03
C VAL A 46 -5.85 -17.76 16.21
N ASN A 47 -6.37 -18.61 15.32
CA ASN A 47 -7.51 -18.31 14.50
C ASN A 47 -8.64 -19.33 14.75
N LEU A 48 -9.88 -18.87 14.75
CA LEU A 48 -11.02 -19.75 14.74
C LEU A 48 -11.27 -20.23 13.31
N VAL A 49 -11.30 -21.54 13.12
CA VAL A 49 -11.73 -22.20 11.87
C VAL A 49 -13.12 -22.78 12.13
N PRO A 50 -14.20 -22.08 11.74
CA PRO A 50 -15.56 -22.45 12.12
C PRO A 50 -16.04 -23.76 11.47
N CYS A 51 -15.43 -24.13 10.38
CA CYS A 51 -15.76 -25.37 9.63
C CYS A 51 -15.07 -26.61 10.19
N ALA A 52 -14.01 -26.45 10.96
CA ALA A 52 -13.21 -27.56 11.49
C ALA A 52 -13.99 -28.41 12.49
N ASN A 53 -13.44 -29.58 12.80
CA ASN A 53 -14.01 -30.51 13.79
C ASN A 53 -15.47 -30.85 13.49
N GLY A 54 -15.78 -31.22 12.23
CA GLY A 54 -17.10 -31.58 11.78
C GLY A 54 -18.14 -30.45 11.83
N GLY A 55 -17.69 -29.20 11.76
CA GLY A 55 -18.54 -28.00 11.83
C GLY A 55 -18.75 -27.45 13.24
N ALA A 56 -18.13 -28.05 14.25
CA ALA A 56 -18.18 -27.53 15.62
C ALA A 56 -17.29 -26.31 15.83
N GLY A 57 -16.37 -26.10 14.88
CA GLY A 57 -15.33 -25.09 14.96
C GLY A 57 -14.13 -25.49 15.83
N GLU A 58 -12.97 -24.96 15.51
CA GLU A 58 -11.74 -25.21 16.23
C GLU A 58 -10.83 -23.99 16.24
N LEU A 59 -10.17 -23.76 17.36
CA LEU A 59 -9.06 -22.82 17.43
C LEU A 59 -7.80 -23.47 16.89
N VAL A 60 -7.15 -22.83 15.92
CA VAL A 60 -5.94 -23.29 15.28
C VAL A 60 -4.80 -22.32 15.61
N LEU A 61 -3.74 -22.82 16.23
CA LEU A 61 -2.50 -22.08 16.41
C LEU A 61 -1.72 -22.16 15.09
N ILE A 62 -1.49 -21.02 14.50
CA ILE A 62 -0.71 -20.89 13.27
C ILE A 62 0.60 -20.19 13.61
N GLN A 63 1.70 -20.71 13.10
CA GLN A 63 3.03 -20.13 13.26
C GLN A 63 3.86 -20.27 11.99
N GLY A 64 4.85 -19.40 11.84
CA GLY A 64 5.70 -19.41 10.67
C GLY A 64 6.53 -18.14 10.55
N VAL A 65 6.97 -17.85 9.34
CA VAL A 65 7.66 -16.61 9.02
C VAL A 65 6.81 -15.82 8.04
N LEU A 66 6.56 -14.56 8.32
CA LEU A 66 5.90 -13.63 7.44
C LEU A 66 6.96 -12.90 6.60
N HIS A 67 6.93 -13.09 5.30
CA HIS A 67 7.70 -12.27 4.37
C HIS A 67 6.94 -10.97 4.12
N ILE A 68 7.57 -9.86 4.45
CA ILE A 68 7.02 -8.51 4.30
C ILE A 68 7.87 -7.78 3.26
N GLN A 69 7.25 -7.42 2.15
CA GLN A 69 7.86 -6.57 1.14
C GLN A 69 7.14 -5.22 1.13
N GLN A 70 7.89 -4.14 1.29
CA GLN A 70 7.33 -2.79 1.20
C GLN A 70 8.01 -2.01 0.08
N HIS A 71 7.20 -1.26 -0.65
CA HIS A 71 7.64 -0.31 -1.66
C HIS A 71 7.06 1.06 -1.33
N ILE A 72 7.95 1.99 -0.95
CA ILE A 72 7.60 3.36 -0.57
C ILE A 72 8.00 4.28 -1.71
N THR A 73 7.07 5.06 -2.22
CA THR A 73 7.33 6.09 -3.22
C THR A 73 6.92 7.43 -2.66
N ILE A 74 7.85 8.39 -2.66
CA ILE A 74 7.59 9.77 -2.27
C ILE A 74 7.71 10.63 -3.52
N ASN A 75 6.64 11.29 -3.89
CA ASN A 75 6.58 12.16 -5.05
C ASN A 75 5.82 13.45 -4.70
N ASN A 76 6.46 14.59 -4.89
CA ASN A 76 5.93 15.91 -4.56
C ASN A 76 5.37 15.96 -3.12
N ASN A 77 4.05 15.93 -3.01
CA ASN A 77 3.33 16.11 -1.77
C ASN A 77 2.64 14.82 -1.27
N ARG A 78 3.03 13.66 -1.80
CA ARG A 78 2.34 12.40 -1.54
C ARG A 78 3.34 11.28 -1.29
N ALA A 79 3.10 10.49 -0.25
CA ALA A 79 3.77 9.23 -0.02
C ALA A 79 2.79 8.08 -0.32
N THR A 80 3.24 7.10 -1.09
CA THR A 80 2.51 5.86 -1.32
C THR A 80 3.33 4.70 -0.78
N ILE A 81 2.74 3.94 0.12
CA ILE A 81 3.33 2.74 0.72
C ILE A 81 2.53 1.54 0.21
N LYS A 82 3.20 0.62 -0.46
CA LYS A 82 2.62 -0.66 -0.87
C LYS A 82 3.29 -1.75 -0.07
N SER A 83 2.51 -2.47 0.71
CA SER A 83 2.97 -3.58 1.53
C SER A 83 2.37 -4.89 1.02
N HIS A 84 3.19 -5.92 0.97
CA HIS A 84 2.84 -7.26 0.57
C HIS A 84 3.28 -8.21 1.68
N PHE A 85 2.34 -8.99 2.21
CA PHE A 85 2.56 -9.92 3.31
C PHE A 85 2.26 -11.32 2.82
N GLN A 86 3.21 -12.23 2.97
CA GLN A 86 3.07 -13.62 2.55
C GLN A 86 3.63 -14.56 3.61
N PRO A 87 2.84 -15.47 4.19
CA PRO A 87 3.33 -16.53 5.05
C PRO A 87 4.27 -17.46 4.27
N GLN A 88 5.39 -17.79 4.86
CA GLN A 88 6.37 -18.76 4.34
C GLN A 88 6.64 -19.85 5.37
N GLY A 89 6.58 -21.11 4.93
CA GLY A 89 6.82 -22.25 5.80
C GLY A 89 5.87 -22.30 7.01
N GLY A 90 4.66 -21.74 6.82
CA GLY A 90 3.67 -21.72 7.90
C GLY A 90 3.12 -23.11 8.19
N GLU A 91 2.92 -23.41 9.46
CA GLU A 91 2.22 -24.60 9.95
C GLU A 91 1.17 -24.21 10.97
N GLY A 92 0.13 -25.01 11.05
CA GLY A 92 -0.95 -24.84 12.01
C GLY A 92 -1.28 -26.15 12.72
N VAL A 93 -1.77 -26.02 13.94
CA VAL A 93 -2.24 -27.15 14.74
C VAL A 93 -3.57 -26.79 15.40
N GLY A 94 -4.55 -27.65 15.23
CA GLY A 94 -5.83 -27.58 15.94
C GLY A 94 -5.64 -27.82 17.45
N LEU A 95 -6.13 -26.89 18.25
CA LEU A 95 -5.93 -26.97 19.71
C LEU A 95 -6.82 -28.01 20.39
N THR A 96 -7.85 -28.48 19.69
CA THR A 96 -8.78 -29.50 20.20
C THR A 96 -8.48 -30.87 19.61
N THR A 97 -8.32 -30.95 18.28
CA THR A 97 -8.15 -32.24 17.58
C THR A 97 -6.68 -32.63 17.44
N GLY A 98 -5.75 -31.68 17.41
CA GLY A 98 -4.36 -31.86 17.04
C GLY A 98 -4.16 -31.97 15.52
N ASP A 99 -5.18 -31.73 14.73
CA ASP A 99 -5.10 -31.78 13.26
C ASP A 99 -4.12 -30.74 12.73
N LYS A 100 -3.50 -31.08 11.61
CA LYS A 100 -2.53 -30.20 10.96
C LYS A 100 -3.23 -29.29 9.97
N TYR A 101 -2.77 -28.05 9.93
CA TYR A 101 -3.25 -27.01 9.03
C TYR A 101 -2.08 -26.35 8.33
N ASN A 102 -2.33 -25.85 7.12
CA ASN A 102 -1.36 -25.10 6.33
C ASN A 102 -1.93 -23.71 6.03
N PRO A 103 -1.39 -22.65 6.65
CA PRO A 103 -1.75 -21.29 6.33
C PRO A 103 -1.12 -20.87 5.00
N THR A 104 -1.90 -20.25 4.14
CA THR A 104 -1.43 -19.72 2.86
C THR A 104 -2.24 -18.47 2.49
N GLY A 105 -1.76 -17.73 1.53
CA GLY A 105 -2.43 -16.54 1.04
C GLY A 105 -1.50 -15.35 0.94
N VAL A 106 -2.10 -14.24 0.56
CA VAL A 106 -1.40 -12.97 0.38
C VAL A 106 -2.28 -11.85 0.90
N THR A 107 -1.70 -10.98 1.70
CA THR A 107 -2.31 -9.73 2.12
C THR A 107 -1.58 -8.58 1.44
N GLN A 108 -2.33 -7.64 0.89
CA GLN A 108 -1.81 -6.41 0.28
C GLN A 108 -2.41 -5.21 0.98
N GLU A 109 -1.57 -4.23 1.21
CA GLU A 109 -1.96 -2.95 1.78
C GLU A 109 -1.38 -1.82 0.93
N VAL A 110 -2.18 -0.81 0.66
CA VAL A 110 -1.75 0.39 -0.07
C VAL A 110 -2.22 1.61 0.70
N ASP A 111 -1.26 2.35 1.22
CA ASP A 111 -1.49 3.63 1.87
C ASP A 111 -1.06 4.77 0.97
N THR A 112 -1.91 5.75 0.81
CA THR A 112 -1.58 7.00 0.13
C THR A 112 -1.77 8.16 1.10
N ILE A 113 -0.67 8.76 1.51
CA ILE A 113 -0.62 9.79 2.54
C ILE A 113 -0.30 11.14 1.89
N ALA A 114 -1.14 12.14 2.09
CA ALA A 114 -0.83 13.51 1.72
C ALA A 114 0.15 14.11 2.74
N LEU A 115 1.29 14.61 2.28
CA LEU A 115 2.34 15.17 3.15
C LEU A 115 2.06 16.61 3.58
N THR A 116 1.31 17.38 2.79
CA THR A 116 0.93 18.76 3.07
C THR A 116 -0.54 19.01 2.73
N GLY A 117 -1.44 18.65 3.63
CA GLY A 117 -2.88 18.80 3.43
C GLY A 117 -3.41 17.95 2.26
N GLY A 118 -4.57 17.39 2.39
CA GLY A 118 -5.18 16.53 1.39
C GLY A 118 -5.76 15.26 2.00
N ALA A 119 -6.34 14.42 1.16
CA ALA A 119 -6.90 13.15 1.61
C ALA A 119 -5.81 12.09 1.78
N THR A 120 -6.01 11.24 2.78
CA THR A 120 -5.26 10.00 2.99
C THR A 120 -6.16 8.83 2.61
N GLU A 121 -5.62 7.89 1.88
CA GLU A 121 -6.33 6.69 1.43
C GLU A 121 -5.61 5.46 1.96
N PHE A 122 -6.40 4.52 2.45
CA PHE A 122 -5.95 3.22 2.94
C PHE A 122 -6.72 2.14 2.19
N THR A 123 -6.02 1.17 1.63
CA THR A 123 -6.64 0.00 0.98
C THR A 123 -5.95 -1.26 1.46
N PHE A 124 -6.74 -2.17 1.99
CA PHE A 124 -6.29 -3.46 2.51
C PHE A 124 -7.05 -4.58 1.79
N VAL A 125 -6.31 -5.52 1.21
CA VAL A 125 -6.86 -6.71 0.55
C VAL A 125 -6.23 -7.93 1.18
N ASN A 126 -7.04 -8.75 1.83
CA ASN A 126 -6.60 -9.98 2.45
C ASN A 126 -7.22 -11.19 1.73
N ASN A 127 -6.38 -12.08 1.24
CA ASN A 127 -6.76 -13.38 0.68
C ASN A 127 -6.03 -14.46 1.47
N PHE A 128 -6.62 -14.83 2.58
CA PHE A 128 -6.03 -15.77 3.53
C PHE A 128 -6.77 -17.11 3.52
N ARG A 129 -6.02 -18.19 3.61
CA ARG A 129 -6.55 -19.54 3.69
C ARG A 129 -5.88 -20.30 4.80
N ILE A 130 -6.67 -21.12 5.51
CA ILE A 130 -6.20 -22.16 6.41
C ILE A 130 -6.67 -23.47 5.84
N ILE A 131 -5.76 -24.30 5.36
CA ILE A 131 -6.05 -25.55 4.71
C ILE A 131 -5.81 -26.68 5.72
N GLY A 132 -6.88 -27.32 6.16
CA GLY A 132 -6.82 -28.48 7.06
C GLY A 132 -6.83 -29.81 6.31
N GLN A 133 -6.59 -30.89 7.05
CA GLN A 133 -6.72 -32.24 6.52
C GLN A 133 -8.19 -32.70 6.62
N GLY A 134 -8.71 -33.28 5.54
CA GLY A 134 -10.06 -33.78 5.48
C GLY A 134 -11.08 -32.78 4.93
N PRO A 135 -12.25 -33.28 4.55
CA PRO A 135 -13.32 -32.46 3.99
C PRO A 135 -13.90 -31.50 5.03
N GLY A 136 -14.17 -30.28 4.61
CA GLY A 136 -14.78 -29.26 5.45
C GLY A 136 -13.84 -28.53 6.41
N ASN A 137 -12.54 -28.84 6.42
CA ASN A 137 -11.59 -28.22 7.32
C ASN A 137 -10.86 -27.01 6.70
N ASN A 138 -11.29 -26.56 5.52
CA ASN A 138 -10.65 -25.44 4.84
C ASN A 138 -11.42 -24.15 5.11
N LEU A 139 -10.72 -23.14 5.58
CA LEU A 139 -11.21 -21.78 5.73
C LEU A 139 -10.59 -20.90 4.64
N GLN A 140 -11.42 -20.14 3.95
CA GLN A 140 -11.00 -19.07 3.07
C GLN A 140 -11.59 -17.75 3.55
N VAL A 141 -10.73 -16.76 3.68
CA VAL A 141 -11.13 -15.38 4.01
C VAL A 141 -10.75 -14.50 2.84
N HIS A 142 -11.70 -13.76 2.32
CA HIS A 142 -11.46 -12.66 1.41
C HIS A 142 -11.99 -11.39 2.04
N GLN A 143 -11.13 -10.39 2.18
CA GLN A 143 -11.49 -9.11 2.78
C GLN A 143 -10.92 -7.97 1.94
N LEU A 144 -11.77 -7.01 1.62
CA LEU A 144 -11.41 -5.74 1.03
C LEU A 144 -11.88 -4.63 1.95
N VAL A 145 -10.95 -3.83 2.45
CA VAL A 145 -11.23 -2.61 3.20
C VAL A 145 -10.64 -1.43 2.44
N HIS A 146 -11.43 -0.39 2.23
CA HIS A 146 -10.94 0.88 1.71
C HIS A 146 -11.50 2.02 2.53
N VAL A 147 -10.62 2.91 2.98
CA VAL A 147 -10.96 4.08 3.79
C VAL A 147 -10.36 5.32 3.16
N THR A 148 -11.14 6.37 3.07
CA THR A 148 -10.67 7.70 2.69
C THR A 148 -10.88 8.67 3.85
N ILE A 149 -9.84 9.38 4.22
CA ILE A 149 -9.84 10.39 5.27
C ILE A 149 -9.53 11.73 4.61
N ASN A 150 -10.38 12.74 4.81
CA ASN A 150 -10.17 14.06 4.24
C ASN A 150 -9.07 14.84 4.97
N ALA A 151 -8.74 16.03 4.48
CA ALA A 151 -7.72 16.90 5.06
C ALA A 151 -8.02 17.36 6.50
N ASN A 152 -9.28 17.28 6.95
CA ASN A 152 -9.70 17.64 8.31
C ASN A 152 -9.64 16.46 9.29
N GLY A 153 -9.32 15.25 8.80
CA GLY A 153 -9.30 14.02 9.60
C GLY A 153 -10.63 13.28 9.64
N ASP A 154 -11.65 13.71 8.87
CA ASP A 154 -12.94 13.02 8.84
C ASP A 154 -12.91 11.86 7.85
N VAL A 155 -13.51 10.73 8.23
CA VAL A 155 -13.73 9.60 7.32
C VAL A 155 -14.85 9.94 6.36
N THR A 156 -14.53 9.99 5.07
CA THR A 156 -15.47 10.39 4.02
C THR A 156 -15.98 9.22 3.19
N ASN A 157 -15.24 8.12 3.19
CA ASN A 157 -15.64 6.89 2.51
C ASN A 157 -15.11 5.69 3.28
N THR A 158 -15.93 4.66 3.38
CA THR A 158 -15.54 3.35 3.93
C THR A 158 -16.20 2.25 3.11
N ILE A 159 -15.41 1.35 2.58
CA ILE A 159 -15.86 0.10 1.98
C ILE A 159 -15.28 -1.02 2.84
N ASP A 160 -16.13 -1.91 3.32
CA ASP A 160 -15.74 -3.15 3.98
C ASP A 160 -16.54 -4.28 3.35
N ASN A 161 -15.84 -5.15 2.64
CA ASN A 161 -16.41 -6.29 1.98
C ASN A 161 -15.62 -7.53 2.41
N THR A 162 -16.20 -8.30 3.30
CA THR A 162 -15.57 -9.48 3.89
C THR A 162 -16.43 -10.71 3.58
N SER A 163 -15.81 -11.73 3.01
CA SER A 163 -16.41 -13.06 2.89
C SER A 163 -15.55 -14.11 3.60
N VAL A 164 -16.22 -15.05 4.24
CA VAL A 164 -15.62 -16.20 4.93
C VAL A 164 -16.30 -17.44 4.40
N GLU A 165 -15.54 -18.33 3.81
CA GLU A 165 -16.03 -19.54 3.17
C GLU A 165 -15.37 -20.78 3.78
N CYS A 166 -16.17 -21.80 3.96
CA CYS A 166 -15.77 -23.13 4.40
C CYS A 166 -15.85 -24.12 3.23
N ASN A 167 -14.76 -24.81 2.90
CA ASN A 167 -14.66 -25.74 1.77
C ASN A 167 -14.06 -27.09 2.19
#